data_18874134168cb9652815bdc827bf5357
#
_entry.id   18874134168cb9652815bdc827bf5357
#
_cell.length_a   1.000
_cell.length_b   1.000
_cell.length_c   1.000
_cell.angle_alpha   90.00
_cell.angle_beta   90.00
_cell.angle_gamma   90.00
#
_symmetry.space_group_name_H-M   'P 1'
#
loop_
_entity.id
_entity.type
_entity.pdbx_description
1 polymer ?
#
loop_
_entity_poly.entity_id
_entity_poly.type
_entity_poly.pdbx_seq_one_letter_code
_entity_poly.pdbx_strand_id
1 'polypeptide(L)'
;MKLEIQAICHKGLVRQNNEDAISIGGILLRDDSVSLSVTVPEDGYFYLLASDGMGGHENGEQASIQTLEGMKRFFETGQNLDSSVNVDGFDEALRRVARDISCRLNDQAATEGQDRPMGCTLSGVIWYYGSVRLINAGDSRVYRMRGGIVRQLTTDDNERGLTGDPQASKLLLNCIGGGTEGRLDVSSLDGKIRPGDILLICSDGLSDMVETDELETVLSAAGCELESDEAPGTEGLDRTATDLLRIACEHGGHDNISIILARVL
;
A
#
# COMPACT_ATOMS: atom_id res chain seq x y z
N MET A 1 17.98 -9.74 1.53
CA MET A 1 16.66 -10.16 1.00
C MET A 1 16.51 -9.60 -0.39
N LYS A 2 16.07 -10.40 -1.34
CA LYS A 2 15.79 -9.95 -2.71
C LYS A 2 14.27 -9.99 -2.94
N LEU A 3 13.75 -9.00 -3.66
CA LEU A 3 12.33 -8.91 -4.03
C LEU A 3 12.19 -8.85 -5.54
N GLU A 4 11.25 -9.60 -6.08
CA GLU A 4 10.68 -9.36 -7.40
C GLU A 4 9.36 -8.62 -7.21
N ILE A 5 9.19 -7.52 -7.91
CA ILE A 5 8.06 -6.61 -7.70
C ILE A 5 7.39 -6.35 -9.03
N GLN A 6 6.08 -6.50 -9.05
CA GLN A 6 5.19 -6.05 -10.10
C GLN A 6 4.16 -5.11 -9.50
N ALA A 7 3.99 -3.94 -10.10
CA ALA A 7 3.00 -3.00 -9.62
C ALA A 7 2.21 -2.37 -10.76
N ILE A 8 0.94 -2.12 -10.50
CA ILE A 8 0.00 -1.47 -11.42
C ILE A 8 -0.79 -0.44 -10.62
N CYS A 9 -0.91 0.77 -11.15
CA CYS A 9 -1.86 1.77 -10.66
C CYS A 9 -2.75 2.18 -11.83
N HIS A 10 -4.06 1.92 -11.72
CA HIS A 10 -5.00 2.01 -12.84
C HIS A 10 -6.26 2.77 -12.41
N LYS A 11 -6.75 3.63 -13.28
CA LYS A 11 -7.94 4.47 -13.02
C LYS A 11 -9.24 3.69 -12.80
N GLY A 12 -9.30 2.42 -13.15
CA GLY A 12 -10.55 1.65 -13.23
C GLY A 12 -11.34 1.96 -14.50
N LEU A 13 -12.61 1.56 -14.51
CA LEU A 13 -13.49 1.69 -15.68
C LEU A 13 -14.50 2.84 -15.56
N VAL A 14 -14.81 3.27 -14.34
CA VAL A 14 -15.90 4.21 -14.05
C VAL A 14 -15.41 5.59 -13.68
N ARG A 15 -14.32 5.69 -12.90
CA ARG A 15 -13.78 6.97 -12.44
C ARG A 15 -13.24 7.80 -13.61
N GLN A 16 -13.37 9.13 -13.53
CA GLN A 16 -12.83 10.06 -14.54
C GLN A 16 -11.35 10.38 -14.28
N ASN A 17 -10.95 10.35 -13.01
CA ASN A 17 -9.60 10.62 -12.54
C ASN A 17 -9.07 9.44 -11.74
N ASN A 18 -7.75 9.31 -11.63
CA ASN A 18 -7.11 8.38 -10.72
C ASN A 18 -6.66 9.15 -9.48
N GLU A 19 -7.29 8.88 -8.34
CA GLU A 19 -6.93 9.48 -7.05
C GLU A 19 -5.95 8.60 -6.27
N ASP A 20 -5.73 7.36 -6.74
CA ASP A 20 -4.72 6.45 -6.21
C ASP A 20 -3.31 6.84 -6.65
N ALA A 21 -2.36 6.50 -5.80
CA ALA A 21 -0.95 6.49 -6.13
C ALA A 21 -0.20 5.38 -5.37
N ILE A 22 0.88 4.88 -5.94
CA ILE A 22 1.77 3.92 -5.28
C ILE A 22 3.22 4.40 -5.32
N SER A 23 4.02 3.98 -4.35
CA SER A 23 5.44 4.32 -4.28
C SER A 23 6.30 3.09 -3.96
N ILE A 24 7.31 2.85 -4.79
CA ILE A 24 8.23 1.72 -4.70
C ILE A 24 9.65 2.27 -4.53
N GLY A 25 10.17 2.26 -3.30
CA GLY A 25 11.51 2.78 -3.01
C GLY A 25 11.75 4.22 -3.50
N GLY A 26 10.69 5.05 -3.55
CA GLY A 26 10.74 6.44 -4.02
C GLY A 26 10.34 6.66 -5.48
N ILE A 27 10.09 5.59 -6.24
CA ILE A 27 9.46 5.68 -7.57
C ILE A 27 7.96 5.85 -7.35
N LEU A 28 7.43 7.01 -7.72
CA LEU A 28 5.98 7.27 -7.69
C LEU A 28 5.35 6.75 -8.99
N LEU A 29 4.27 6.00 -8.88
CA LEU A 29 3.56 5.42 -10.01
C LEU A 29 2.07 5.79 -9.93
N ARG A 30 1.52 6.16 -11.08
CA ARG A 30 0.11 6.49 -11.28
C ARG A 30 -0.27 6.32 -12.74
N ASP A 31 -1.40 5.66 -13.03
CA ASP A 31 -1.84 5.29 -14.38
C ASP A 31 -0.76 4.60 -15.23
N ASP A 32 0.05 3.77 -14.57
CA ASP A 32 1.20 3.10 -15.18
C ASP A 32 1.47 1.77 -14.48
N SER A 33 2.43 1.02 -15.00
CA SER A 33 2.89 -0.24 -14.41
C SER A 33 4.41 -0.32 -14.40
N VAL A 34 4.96 -1.04 -13.44
CA VAL A 34 6.41 -1.29 -13.34
C VAL A 34 6.71 -2.69 -12.88
N SER A 35 7.74 -3.30 -13.51
CA SER A 35 8.31 -4.58 -13.11
C SER A 35 9.77 -4.38 -12.76
N LEU A 36 10.20 -4.81 -11.58
CA LEU A 36 11.59 -4.65 -11.14
C LEU A 36 12.03 -5.72 -10.15
N SER A 37 13.33 -5.93 -10.07
CA SER A 37 13.95 -6.79 -9.06
C SER A 37 14.91 -5.96 -8.23
N VAL A 38 14.76 -6.03 -6.90
CA VAL A 38 15.50 -5.19 -5.96
C VAL A 38 16.15 -6.07 -4.89
N THR A 39 17.41 -5.76 -4.56
CA THR A 39 18.02 -6.26 -3.33
C THR A 39 17.80 -5.22 -2.25
N VAL A 40 16.98 -5.57 -1.24
CA VAL A 40 16.73 -4.71 -0.08
C VAL A 40 18.04 -4.52 0.68
N PRO A 41 18.51 -3.29 0.90
CA PRO A 41 19.75 -3.04 1.61
C PRO A 41 19.61 -3.45 3.08
N GLU A 42 20.66 -4.06 3.64
CA GLU A 42 20.70 -4.39 5.08
C GLU A 42 20.94 -3.12 5.92
N ASP A 43 21.81 -2.24 5.42
CA ASP A 43 22.16 -0.97 6.06
C ASP A 43 21.46 0.21 5.35
N GLY A 44 20.11 0.19 5.34
CA GLY A 44 19.36 1.21 4.64
C GLY A 44 17.86 0.99 4.73
N TYR A 45 17.15 1.55 3.78
CA TYR A 45 15.68 1.42 3.73
C TYR A 45 15.20 1.05 2.33
N PHE A 46 14.05 0.43 2.29
CA PHE A 46 13.22 0.21 1.11
C PHE A 46 11.75 0.16 1.53
N TYR A 47 10.84 0.55 0.65
CA TYR A 47 9.43 0.52 0.99
C TYR A 47 8.54 0.30 -0.22
N LEU A 48 7.38 -0.27 0.06
CA LEU A 48 6.26 -0.47 -0.85
C LEU A 48 5.03 0.17 -0.20
N LEU A 49 4.49 1.23 -0.80
CA LEU A 49 3.39 2.01 -0.24
C LEU A 49 2.29 2.20 -1.28
N ALA A 50 1.04 2.08 -0.84
CA ALA A 50 -0.14 2.47 -1.58
C ALA A 50 -0.90 3.57 -0.82
N SER A 51 -1.52 4.47 -1.55
CA SER A 51 -2.33 5.57 -1.04
C SER A 51 -3.51 5.79 -1.96
N ASP A 52 -4.71 5.66 -1.42
CA ASP A 52 -5.99 5.89 -2.08
C ASP A 52 -6.53 7.25 -1.65
N GLY A 53 -6.72 8.12 -2.62
CA GLY A 53 -7.09 9.52 -2.39
C GLY A 53 -8.59 9.72 -2.30
N MET A 54 -9.02 10.56 -1.36
CA MET A 54 -10.42 10.97 -1.20
C MET A 54 -10.56 12.47 -1.04
N GLY A 55 -11.73 13.00 -1.42
CA GLY A 55 -12.02 14.43 -1.34
C GLY A 55 -12.69 14.95 -2.61
N GLY A 56 -12.75 14.12 -3.64
CA GLY A 56 -13.36 14.37 -4.94
C GLY A 56 -12.47 15.17 -5.90
N HIS A 57 -12.41 14.72 -7.16
CA HIS A 57 -11.67 15.34 -8.26
C HIS A 57 -10.15 15.49 -7.95
N GLU A 58 -9.62 16.69 -8.09
CA GLU A 58 -8.19 16.98 -7.93
C GLU A 58 -7.68 16.84 -6.48
N ASN A 59 -8.56 16.88 -5.49
CA ASN A 59 -8.18 16.92 -4.10
C ASN A 59 -7.68 15.56 -3.56
N GLY A 60 -8.36 14.46 -3.95
CA GLY A 60 -7.93 13.10 -3.60
C GLY A 60 -6.59 12.75 -4.23
N GLU A 61 -6.41 13.08 -5.51
CA GLU A 61 -5.14 12.94 -6.22
C GLU A 61 -3.99 13.67 -5.52
N GLN A 62 -4.22 14.93 -5.15
CA GLN A 62 -3.21 15.71 -4.45
C GLN A 62 -2.87 15.11 -3.08
N ALA A 63 -3.87 14.61 -2.35
CA ALA A 63 -3.66 14.01 -1.04
C ALA A 63 -2.77 12.76 -1.13
N SER A 64 -3.07 11.82 -2.04
CA SER A 64 -2.29 10.59 -2.22
C SER A 64 -0.85 10.88 -2.66
N ILE A 65 -0.65 11.76 -3.66
CA ILE A 65 0.67 12.16 -4.15
C ILE A 65 1.48 12.85 -3.04
N GLN A 66 0.92 13.87 -2.38
CA GLN A 66 1.63 14.62 -1.34
C GLN A 66 1.99 13.74 -0.14
N THR A 67 1.16 12.74 0.17
CA THR A 67 1.45 11.78 1.24
C THR A 67 2.64 10.91 0.88
N LEU A 68 2.67 10.32 -0.31
CA LEU A 68 3.79 9.48 -0.75
C LEU A 68 5.08 10.29 -0.95
N GLU A 69 5.00 11.53 -1.43
CA GLU A 69 6.15 12.43 -1.49
C GLU A 69 6.64 12.87 -0.10
N GLY A 70 5.72 13.03 0.85
CA GLY A 70 6.07 13.30 2.24
C GLY A 70 6.83 12.13 2.87
N MET A 71 6.38 10.91 2.63
CA MET A 71 7.09 9.69 3.03
C MET A 71 8.46 9.58 2.35
N LYS A 72 8.54 9.82 1.05
CA LYS A 72 9.81 9.84 0.31
C LYS A 72 10.80 10.83 0.93
N ARG A 73 10.38 12.07 1.16
CA ARG A 73 11.23 13.10 1.79
C ARG A 73 11.71 12.68 3.18
N PHE A 74 10.86 12.04 3.97
CA PHE A 74 11.24 11.52 5.28
C PHE A 74 12.42 10.53 5.18
N PHE A 75 12.40 9.61 4.22
CA PHE A 75 13.48 8.66 4.02
C PHE A 75 14.74 9.31 3.41
N GLU A 76 14.58 10.21 2.44
CA GLU A 76 15.72 10.84 1.75
C GLU A 76 16.49 11.84 2.63
N THR A 77 15.79 12.58 3.49
CA THR A 77 16.44 13.61 4.31
C THR A 77 17.19 13.05 5.50
N GLY A 78 16.92 11.81 5.89
CA GLY A 78 17.58 11.15 7.02
C GLY A 78 17.45 11.89 8.36
N GLN A 79 16.64 12.94 8.42
CA GLN A 79 16.45 13.79 9.59
C GLN A 79 15.73 13.03 10.70
N ASN A 80 16.37 12.12 11.37
CA ASN A 80 15.95 11.22 12.43
C ASN A 80 16.12 9.73 12.08
N LEU A 81 16.79 9.39 10.99
CA LEU A 81 17.06 8.01 10.54
C LEU A 81 18.54 7.66 10.66
N ASP A 82 19.19 8.17 11.70
CA ASP A 82 20.55 7.74 12.08
C ASP A 82 20.48 6.25 12.52
N SER A 83 21.48 5.47 12.18
CA SER A 83 21.67 4.08 12.62
C SER A 83 21.68 3.90 14.14
N SER A 84 21.74 5.00 14.90
CA SER A 84 21.55 5.02 16.35
C SER A 84 20.08 5.04 16.80
N VAL A 85 19.13 5.30 15.88
CA VAL A 85 17.69 5.24 16.19
C VAL A 85 17.31 3.78 16.38
N ASN A 86 16.98 3.41 17.61
CA ASN A 86 16.43 2.09 17.87
C ASN A 86 15.06 1.92 17.18
N VAL A 87 14.61 0.71 17.06
CA VAL A 87 13.37 0.34 16.37
C VAL A 87 12.16 1.12 16.88
N ASP A 88 12.06 1.36 18.20
CA ASP A 88 10.95 2.11 18.81
C ASP A 88 10.97 3.59 18.38
N GLY A 89 12.16 4.18 18.27
CA GLY A 89 12.34 5.53 17.75
C GLY A 89 11.93 5.68 16.28
N PHE A 90 12.16 4.65 15.47
CA PHE A 90 11.73 4.62 14.08
C PHE A 90 10.21 4.54 13.95
N ASP A 91 9.56 3.68 14.74
CA ASP A 91 8.10 3.55 14.73
C ASP A 91 7.42 4.87 15.12
N GLU A 92 7.96 5.60 16.13
CA GLU A 92 7.44 6.91 16.50
C GLU A 92 7.75 8.00 15.47
N ALA A 93 8.89 7.91 14.77
CA ALA A 93 9.21 8.80 13.66
C ALA A 93 8.24 8.63 12.49
N LEU A 94 7.85 7.39 12.17
CA LEU A 94 6.81 7.10 11.16
C LEU A 94 5.46 7.70 11.55
N ARG A 95 5.04 7.53 12.82
CA ARG A 95 3.79 8.13 13.31
C ARG A 95 3.82 9.65 13.26
N ARG A 96 4.96 10.25 13.58
CA ARG A 96 5.14 11.72 13.54
C ARG A 96 5.05 12.25 12.13
N VAL A 97 5.76 11.64 11.16
CA VAL A 97 5.71 12.11 9.77
C VAL A 97 4.30 11.98 9.19
N ALA A 98 3.56 10.93 9.53
CA ALA A 98 2.17 10.78 9.11
C ALA A 98 1.28 11.90 9.66
N ARG A 99 1.41 12.24 10.96
CA ARG A 99 0.70 13.38 11.56
C ARG A 99 1.08 14.71 10.90
N ASP A 100 2.36 14.94 10.64
CA ASP A 100 2.85 16.16 10.00
C ASP A 100 2.33 16.32 8.57
N ILE A 101 2.19 15.20 7.84
CA ILE A 101 1.56 15.18 6.51
C ILE A 101 0.06 15.48 6.64
N SER A 102 -0.63 14.83 7.58
CA SER A 102 -2.07 15.04 7.82
C SER A 102 -2.37 16.50 8.17
N CYS A 103 -1.59 17.11 9.07
CA CYS A 103 -1.74 18.53 9.41
C CYS A 103 -1.59 19.42 8.17
N ARG A 104 -0.56 19.19 7.33
CA ARG A 104 -0.35 19.98 6.10
C ARG A 104 -1.52 19.87 5.13
N LEU A 105 -2.07 18.67 4.90
CA LEU A 105 -3.22 18.47 4.03
C LEU A 105 -4.46 19.19 4.57
N ASN A 106 -4.70 19.13 5.88
CA ASN A 106 -5.81 19.81 6.54
C ASN A 106 -5.68 21.34 6.47
N ASP A 107 -4.48 21.88 6.69
CA ASP A 107 -4.20 23.32 6.61
C ASP A 107 -4.37 23.83 5.16
N GLN A 108 -3.93 23.05 4.18
CA GLN A 108 -4.13 23.38 2.76
C GLN A 108 -5.61 23.40 2.42
N ALA A 109 -6.37 22.38 2.78
CA ALA A 109 -7.81 22.30 2.55
C ALA A 109 -8.56 23.49 3.18
N ALA A 110 -8.20 23.88 4.40
CA ALA A 110 -8.77 25.02 5.08
C ALA A 110 -8.42 26.34 4.38
N THR A 111 -7.19 26.50 3.89
CA THR A 111 -6.73 27.69 3.16
C THR A 111 -7.42 27.86 1.81
N GLU A 112 -7.66 26.75 1.13
CA GLU A 112 -8.34 26.71 -0.17
C GLU A 112 -9.86 26.77 -0.04
N GLY A 113 -10.41 26.77 1.18
CA GLY A 113 -11.84 26.83 1.46
C GLY A 113 -12.61 25.63 0.94
N GLN A 114 -12.00 24.45 1.00
CA GLN A 114 -12.62 23.20 0.56
C GLN A 114 -13.77 22.81 1.48
N ASP A 115 -14.93 22.52 0.93
CA ASP A 115 -16.10 22.04 1.69
C ASP A 115 -15.84 20.67 2.35
N ARG A 116 -14.99 19.85 1.72
CA ARG A 116 -14.54 18.55 2.23
C ARG A 116 -13.02 18.52 2.25
N PRO A 117 -12.41 18.33 3.43
CA PRO A 117 -10.96 18.22 3.53
C PRO A 117 -10.44 17.06 2.66
N MET A 118 -9.36 17.33 1.91
CA MET A 118 -8.65 16.28 1.18
C MET A 118 -7.99 15.30 2.14
N GLY A 119 -7.98 14.04 1.79
CA GLY A 119 -7.31 12.99 2.56
C GLY A 119 -6.99 11.77 1.71
N CYS A 120 -6.28 10.83 2.30
CA CYS A 120 -5.97 9.58 1.63
C CYS A 120 -5.69 8.46 2.64
N THR A 121 -5.70 7.21 2.17
CA THR A 121 -5.15 6.09 2.93
C THR A 121 -3.62 6.11 2.86
N LEU A 122 -2.96 5.35 3.72
CA LEU A 122 -1.54 5.03 3.61
C LEU A 122 -1.29 3.63 4.16
N SER A 123 -0.97 2.69 3.28
CA SER A 123 -0.73 1.30 3.69
C SER A 123 0.51 0.74 2.98
N GLY A 124 1.24 -0.15 3.65
CA GLY A 124 2.39 -0.77 3.01
C GLY A 124 3.38 -1.44 3.94
N VAL A 125 4.52 -1.80 3.36
CA VAL A 125 5.62 -2.48 4.05
C VAL A 125 6.91 -1.69 3.88
N ILE A 126 7.64 -1.52 4.98
CA ILE A 126 8.90 -0.78 5.05
C ILE A 126 9.98 -1.69 5.61
N TRP A 127 11.07 -1.83 4.89
CA TRP A 127 12.32 -2.41 5.36
C TRP A 127 13.23 -1.27 5.82
N TYR A 128 13.73 -1.38 7.02
CA TYR A 128 14.58 -0.37 7.63
C TYR A 128 15.66 -1.03 8.51
N TYR A 129 16.92 -0.95 8.06
CA TYR A 129 18.08 -1.51 8.78
C TYR A 129 17.87 -2.94 9.30
N GLY A 130 17.41 -3.83 8.43
CA GLY A 130 17.15 -5.24 8.74
C GLY A 130 15.81 -5.51 9.43
N SER A 131 15.09 -4.49 9.91
CA SER A 131 13.74 -4.61 10.46
C SER A 131 12.67 -4.44 9.38
N VAL A 132 11.51 -5.04 9.57
CA VAL A 132 10.36 -4.93 8.66
C VAL A 132 9.15 -4.39 9.41
N ARG A 133 8.55 -3.35 8.87
CA ARG A 133 7.34 -2.72 9.43
C ARG A 133 6.18 -2.79 8.46
N LEU A 134 5.03 -3.12 9.01
CA LEU A 134 3.71 -2.91 8.41
C LEU A 134 3.19 -1.58 8.88
N ILE A 135 2.71 -0.75 7.95
CA ILE A 135 2.04 0.50 8.28
C ILE A 135 0.62 0.51 7.70
N ASN A 136 -0.31 1.15 8.41
CA ASN A 136 -1.68 1.32 7.95
C ASN A 136 -2.34 2.58 8.52
N ALA A 137 -3.03 3.30 7.64
CA ALA A 137 -4.04 4.31 7.95
C ALA A 137 -5.09 4.28 6.84
N GLY A 138 -6.30 3.84 7.15
CA GLY A 138 -7.39 3.65 6.19
C GLY A 138 -7.72 2.19 5.93
N ASP A 139 -8.31 1.91 4.78
CA ASP A 139 -8.79 0.58 4.36
C ASP A 139 -8.10 0.02 3.10
N SER A 140 -7.04 0.67 2.63
CA SER A 140 -6.07 -0.01 1.76
C SER A 140 -5.40 -1.14 2.51
N ARG A 141 -5.15 -2.26 1.85
CA ARG A 141 -4.79 -3.50 2.54
C ARG A 141 -3.42 -4.01 2.16
N VAL A 142 -2.81 -4.71 3.11
CA VAL A 142 -1.63 -5.54 2.90
C VAL A 142 -1.99 -6.98 3.21
N TYR A 143 -1.73 -7.86 2.25
CA TYR A 143 -1.90 -9.30 2.39
C TYR A 143 -0.56 -10.01 2.27
N ARG A 144 -0.47 -11.20 2.83
CA ARG A 144 0.61 -12.15 2.58
C ARG A 144 0.02 -13.47 2.11
N MET A 145 0.48 -13.94 0.96
CA MET A 145 0.24 -15.30 0.49
C MET A 145 1.43 -16.19 0.88
N ARG A 146 1.16 -17.33 1.47
CA ARG A 146 2.12 -18.37 1.82
C ARG A 146 1.46 -19.74 1.75
N GLY A 147 2.04 -20.66 0.96
CA GLY A 147 1.55 -22.03 0.85
C GLY A 147 0.09 -22.11 0.40
N GLY A 148 -0.33 -21.25 -0.54
CA GLY A 148 -1.69 -21.20 -1.08
C GLY A 148 -2.71 -20.48 -0.18
N ILE A 149 -2.31 -19.93 0.96
CA ILE A 149 -3.20 -19.23 1.90
C ILE A 149 -2.90 -17.75 1.88
N VAL A 150 -3.92 -16.94 1.61
CA VAL A 150 -3.88 -15.49 1.70
C VAL A 150 -4.33 -15.03 3.09
N ARG A 151 -3.55 -14.17 3.70
CA ARG A 151 -3.88 -13.57 5.00
C ARG A 151 -3.74 -12.07 4.93
N GLN A 152 -4.80 -11.34 5.24
CA GLN A 152 -4.73 -9.90 5.47
C GLN A 152 -3.88 -9.62 6.72
N LEU A 153 -2.96 -8.68 6.61
CA LEU A 153 -2.05 -8.27 7.68
C LEU A 153 -2.48 -6.96 8.33
N THR A 154 -3.14 -6.08 7.57
CA THR A 154 -3.74 -4.83 8.05
C THR A 154 -5.13 -5.07 8.66
N THR A 155 -5.63 -4.10 9.40
CA THR A 155 -7.04 -4.03 9.82
C THR A 155 -7.60 -2.74 9.26
N ASP A 156 -8.72 -2.81 8.55
CA ASP A 156 -9.34 -1.63 7.94
C ASP A 156 -9.81 -0.65 9.01
N ASP A 157 -9.49 0.63 8.84
CA ASP A 157 -9.90 1.72 9.72
C ASP A 157 -11.33 2.20 9.40
N ASN A 158 -12.28 1.27 9.35
CA ASN A 158 -13.70 1.52 9.22
C ASN A 158 -14.49 0.64 10.22
N GLU A 159 -15.77 0.88 10.37
CA GLU A 159 -16.58 0.14 11.35
C GLU A 159 -16.62 -1.36 11.05
N ARG A 160 -16.65 -1.73 9.77
CA ARG A 160 -16.60 -3.14 9.33
C ARG A 160 -15.29 -3.82 9.75
N GLY A 161 -14.15 -3.18 9.51
CA GLY A 161 -12.84 -3.72 9.87
C GLY A 161 -12.66 -3.86 11.39
N LEU A 162 -13.18 -2.91 12.16
CA LEU A 162 -13.04 -2.90 13.61
C LEU A 162 -13.96 -3.90 14.30
N THR A 163 -15.18 -4.09 13.80
CA THR A 163 -16.19 -4.97 14.43
C THR A 163 -16.21 -6.38 13.84
N GLY A 164 -15.73 -6.55 12.61
CA GLY A 164 -15.87 -7.79 11.85
C GLY A 164 -17.29 -8.02 11.33
N ASP A 165 -18.21 -7.06 11.47
CA ASP A 165 -19.58 -7.17 10.96
C ASP A 165 -19.62 -6.78 9.46
N PRO A 166 -19.95 -7.72 8.55
CA PRO A 166 -20.01 -7.43 7.10
C PRO A 166 -21.09 -6.39 6.74
N GLN A 167 -22.06 -6.13 7.60
CA GLN A 167 -23.11 -5.14 7.40
C GLN A 167 -22.78 -3.75 7.93
N ALA A 168 -21.67 -3.62 8.67
CA ALA A 168 -21.24 -2.34 9.21
C ALA A 168 -20.72 -1.41 8.09
N SER A 169 -20.65 -0.13 8.40
CA SER A 169 -20.21 0.92 7.47
C SER A 169 -18.78 0.73 7.01
N LYS A 170 -18.54 1.02 5.72
CA LYS A 170 -17.20 1.14 5.14
C LYS A 170 -16.64 2.57 5.22
N LEU A 171 -17.40 3.52 5.81
CA LEU A 171 -16.91 4.88 5.95
C LEU A 171 -15.62 4.89 6.78
N LEU A 172 -14.58 5.53 6.25
CA LEU A 172 -13.30 5.65 6.93
C LEU A 172 -13.43 6.42 8.23
N LEU A 173 -12.87 5.86 9.29
CA LEU A 173 -12.77 6.45 10.62
C LEU A 173 -11.39 7.07 10.87
N ASN A 174 -10.40 6.74 10.04
CA ASN A 174 -9.04 7.25 10.10
C ASN A 174 -8.42 7.28 8.69
N CYS A 175 -7.66 8.33 8.41
CA CYS A 175 -6.93 8.54 7.14
C CYS A 175 -5.85 9.60 7.35
N ILE A 176 -5.01 9.83 6.37
CA ILE A 176 -4.06 10.95 6.36
C ILE A 176 -4.76 12.18 5.74
N GLY A 177 -4.84 13.29 6.44
CA GLY A 177 -5.69 14.41 6.07
C GLY A 177 -7.16 14.17 6.42
N GLY A 178 -8.09 14.55 5.56
CA GLY A 178 -9.52 14.28 5.73
C GLY A 178 -10.16 14.91 6.97
N GLY A 179 -9.55 15.93 7.58
CA GLY A 179 -9.96 16.51 8.85
C GLY A 179 -9.57 15.66 10.08
N THR A 180 -8.78 14.60 9.92
CA THR A 180 -8.30 13.72 11.01
C THR A 180 -6.87 14.07 11.41
N GLU A 181 -6.42 13.52 12.56
CA GLU A 181 -5.03 13.67 13.01
C GLU A 181 -4.04 12.79 12.22
N GLY A 182 -4.53 11.85 11.41
CA GLY A 182 -3.69 10.94 10.62
C GLY A 182 -2.95 9.93 11.49
N ARG A 183 -3.67 9.15 12.29
CA ARG A 183 -3.08 8.08 13.11
C ARG A 183 -2.51 7.00 12.20
N LEU A 184 -1.21 6.73 12.32
CA LEU A 184 -0.55 5.63 11.61
C LEU A 184 -0.37 4.44 12.55
N ASP A 185 -0.98 3.33 12.21
CA ASP A 185 -0.69 2.05 12.87
C ASP A 185 0.63 1.51 12.31
N VAL A 186 1.54 1.18 13.22
CA VAL A 186 2.86 0.62 12.89
C VAL A 186 3.05 -0.65 13.68
N SER A 187 3.30 -1.76 12.99
CA SER A 187 3.52 -3.06 13.61
C SER A 187 4.71 -3.80 13.00
N SER A 188 5.34 -4.69 13.79
CA SER A 188 6.49 -5.45 13.35
C SER A 188 6.10 -6.66 12.51
N LEU A 189 6.78 -6.83 11.37
CA LEU A 189 6.83 -8.04 10.56
C LEU A 189 8.16 -8.79 10.68
N ASP A 190 9.01 -8.43 11.64
CA ASP A 190 10.30 -9.09 11.87
C ASP A 190 10.12 -10.59 12.08
N GLY A 191 10.86 -11.40 11.31
CA GLY A 191 10.76 -12.87 11.31
C GLY A 191 9.45 -13.45 10.77
N LYS A 192 8.50 -12.59 10.36
CA LYS A 192 7.21 -13.02 9.80
C LYS A 192 7.21 -13.12 8.28
N ILE A 193 8.14 -12.45 7.62
CA ILE A 193 8.33 -12.50 6.16
C ILE A 193 9.45 -13.49 5.84
N ARG A 194 9.23 -14.38 4.87
CA ARG A 194 10.13 -15.48 4.52
C ARG A 194 10.28 -15.61 3.00
N PRO A 195 11.39 -16.18 2.51
CA PRO A 195 11.49 -16.59 1.11
C PRO A 195 10.28 -17.45 0.70
N GLY A 196 9.75 -17.18 -0.50
CA GLY A 196 8.53 -17.80 -1.04
C GLY A 196 7.23 -17.09 -0.69
N ASP A 197 7.23 -16.09 0.21
CA ASP A 197 6.05 -15.26 0.42
C ASP A 197 5.79 -14.36 -0.78
N ILE A 198 4.50 -14.11 -1.07
CA ILE A 198 4.08 -13.01 -1.91
C ILE A 198 3.31 -12.02 -1.03
N LEU A 199 3.77 -10.77 -1.03
CA LEU A 199 3.05 -9.65 -0.43
C LEU A 199 2.19 -9.01 -1.52
N LEU A 200 0.92 -8.71 -1.19
CA LEU A 200 0.04 -7.89 -2.00
C LEU A 200 -0.33 -6.65 -1.18
N ILE A 201 -0.05 -5.48 -1.73
CA ILE A 201 -0.52 -4.19 -1.22
C ILE A 201 -1.51 -3.63 -2.25
N CYS A 202 -2.70 -3.23 -1.82
CA CYS A 202 -3.72 -2.75 -2.74
C CYS A 202 -4.65 -1.72 -2.11
N SER A 203 -5.29 -0.89 -2.96
CA SER A 203 -6.45 -0.07 -2.59
C SER A 203 -7.73 -0.90 -2.54
N ASP A 204 -8.82 -0.29 -2.06
CA ASP A 204 -10.13 -0.92 -1.97
C ASP A 204 -10.74 -1.24 -3.36
N GLY A 205 -10.33 -0.54 -4.42
CA GLY A 205 -10.74 -0.85 -5.78
C GLY A 205 -10.34 -2.25 -6.26
N LEU A 206 -9.33 -2.88 -5.65
CA LEU A 206 -9.08 -4.31 -5.82
C LEU A 206 -9.86 -5.12 -4.80
N SER A 207 -9.72 -4.84 -3.51
CA SER A 207 -10.21 -5.72 -2.44
C SER A 207 -11.72 -5.67 -2.23
N ASP A 208 -12.42 -4.71 -2.82
CA ASP A 208 -13.88 -4.68 -2.90
C ASP A 208 -14.44 -5.44 -4.11
N MET A 209 -13.61 -5.64 -5.14
CA MET A 209 -14.00 -6.33 -6.37
C MET A 209 -13.56 -7.80 -6.39
N VAL A 210 -12.49 -8.17 -5.69
CA VAL A 210 -11.92 -9.53 -5.73
C VAL A 210 -11.97 -10.13 -4.32
N GLU A 211 -12.75 -11.18 -4.17
CA GLU A 211 -12.92 -11.89 -2.90
C GLU A 211 -11.64 -12.68 -2.51
N THR A 212 -11.51 -13.00 -1.21
CA THR A 212 -10.27 -13.64 -0.70
C THR A 212 -9.95 -14.98 -1.35
N ASP A 213 -10.95 -15.80 -1.67
CA ASP A 213 -10.78 -17.08 -2.35
C ASP A 213 -10.33 -16.94 -3.81
N GLU A 214 -10.77 -15.89 -4.49
CA GLU A 214 -10.27 -15.53 -5.82
C GLU A 214 -8.82 -15.04 -5.73
N LEU A 215 -8.49 -14.20 -4.72
CA LEU A 215 -7.10 -13.79 -4.45
C LEU A 215 -6.21 -15.02 -4.20
N GLU A 216 -6.65 -15.98 -3.39
CA GLU A 216 -5.92 -17.23 -3.14
C GLU A 216 -5.66 -18.01 -4.43
N THR A 217 -6.68 -18.13 -5.27
CA THR A 217 -6.57 -18.84 -6.55
C THR A 217 -5.54 -18.19 -7.46
N VAL A 218 -5.63 -16.87 -7.65
CA VAL A 218 -4.75 -16.14 -8.58
C VAL A 218 -3.31 -16.07 -8.05
N LEU A 219 -3.13 -15.77 -6.77
CA LEU A 219 -1.80 -15.67 -6.17
C LEU A 219 -1.10 -17.02 -6.04
N SER A 220 -1.84 -18.12 -5.88
CA SER A 220 -1.27 -19.47 -5.84
C SER A 220 -0.65 -19.87 -7.17
N ALA A 221 -1.21 -19.42 -8.30
CA ALA A 221 -0.64 -19.67 -9.61
C ALA A 221 0.78 -19.07 -9.73
N ALA A 222 0.98 -17.86 -9.20
CA ALA A 222 2.31 -17.22 -9.14
C ALA A 222 3.30 -17.99 -8.23
N GLY A 223 2.80 -18.64 -7.17
CA GLY A 223 3.63 -19.44 -6.25
C GLY A 223 4.14 -20.74 -6.87
N CYS A 224 3.34 -21.38 -7.74
CA CYS A 224 3.72 -22.66 -8.37
C CYS A 224 4.85 -22.52 -9.40
N GLU A 225 5.09 -21.36 -9.97
CA GLU A 225 6.16 -21.13 -10.95
C GLU A 225 7.57 -21.22 -10.35
N LEU A 226 7.69 -21.17 -9.01
CA LEU A 226 8.98 -21.37 -8.30
C LEU A 226 9.46 -22.84 -8.31
N GLU A 227 8.58 -23.81 -8.65
CA GLU A 227 8.94 -25.22 -8.69
C GLU A 227 9.47 -25.68 -10.07
N SER A 228 9.47 -24.78 -11.07
CA SER A 228 10.07 -25.05 -12.37
C SER A 228 11.58 -24.76 -12.34
N ASP A 229 12.39 -25.61 -13.01
CA ASP A 229 13.86 -25.47 -13.12
C ASP A 229 14.30 -24.22 -13.92
N GLU A 230 13.38 -23.41 -14.40
CA GLU A 230 13.66 -22.12 -15.03
C GLU A 230 13.82 -21.05 -13.96
N ALA A 231 14.81 -20.17 -14.13
CA ALA A 231 15.06 -19.07 -13.20
C ALA A 231 13.77 -18.25 -13.00
N PRO A 232 13.32 -18.04 -11.74
CA PRO A 232 12.13 -17.26 -11.49
C PRO A 232 12.30 -15.86 -12.09
N GLY A 233 11.40 -15.48 -12.97
CA GLY A 233 11.37 -14.19 -13.63
C GLY A 233 10.17 -13.37 -13.17
N THR A 234 10.18 -12.07 -13.45
CA THR A 234 9.05 -11.19 -13.16
C THR A 234 7.80 -11.51 -13.99
N GLU A 235 7.92 -12.34 -15.03
CA GLU A 235 6.82 -12.69 -15.95
C GLU A 235 5.60 -13.32 -15.25
N GLY A 236 5.82 -14.18 -14.25
CA GLY A 236 4.74 -14.79 -13.48
C GLY A 236 3.99 -13.79 -12.61
N LEU A 237 4.71 -12.83 -11.99
CA LEU A 237 4.09 -11.76 -11.21
C LEU A 237 3.36 -10.76 -12.11
N ASP A 238 3.89 -10.45 -13.29
CA ASP A 238 3.24 -9.57 -14.27
C ASP A 238 1.88 -10.14 -14.71
N ARG A 239 1.85 -11.43 -15.06
CA ARG A 239 0.61 -12.13 -15.39
C ARG A 239 -0.38 -12.08 -14.22
N THR A 240 0.09 -12.38 -13.02
CA THR A 240 -0.74 -12.38 -11.80
C THR A 240 -1.35 -11.00 -11.53
N ALA A 241 -0.55 -9.93 -11.60
CA ALA A 241 -1.03 -8.56 -11.41
C ALA A 241 -2.05 -8.16 -12.50
N THR A 242 -1.78 -8.55 -13.74
CA THR A 242 -2.69 -8.31 -14.88
C THR A 242 -4.01 -9.10 -14.71
N ASP A 243 -3.97 -10.33 -14.24
CA ASP A 243 -5.18 -11.13 -13.97
C ASP A 243 -5.99 -10.52 -12.83
N LEU A 244 -5.38 -10.06 -11.75
CA LEU A 244 -6.08 -9.36 -10.66
C LEU A 244 -6.77 -8.08 -11.17
N LEU A 245 -6.06 -7.26 -11.95
CA LEU A 245 -6.65 -6.06 -12.56
C LEU A 245 -7.81 -6.43 -13.48
N ARG A 246 -7.66 -7.46 -14.33
CA ARG A 246 -8.71 -7.90 -15.23
C ARG A 246 -9.94 -8.36 -14.47
N ILE A 247 -9.80 -9.17 -13.41
CA ILE A 247 -10.92 -9.65 -12.59
C ILE A 247 -11.63 -8.46 -11.92
N ALA A 248 -10.88 -7.54 -11.31
CA ALA A 248 -11.48 -6.34 -10.71
C ALA A 248 -12.27 -5.51 -11.72
N CYS A 249 -11.76 -5.35 -12.95
CA CYS A 249 -12.47 -4.69 -14.04
C CYS A 249 -13.71 -5.48 -14.52
N GLU A 250 -13.64 -6.81 -14.63
CA GLU A 250 -14.76 -7.66 -14.98
C GLU A 250 -15.89 -7.63 -13.93
N HIS A 251 -15.54 -7.43 -12.65
CA HIS A 251 -16.49 -7.23 -11.56
C HIS A 251 -17.00 -5.78 -11.45
N GLY A 252 -16.64 -4.94 -12.41
CA GLY A 252 -17.19 -3.58 -12.57
C GLY A 252 -16.16 -2.47 -12.62
N GLY A 253 -14.97 -2.65 -12.01
CA GLY A 253 -13.90 -1.65 -12.01
C GLY A 253 -14.37 -0.28 -11.54
N HIS A 254 -15.18 -0.24 -10.48
CA HIS A 254 -15.92 0.96 -10.05
C HIS A 254 -15.02 2.04 -9.46
N ASP A 255 -13.86 1.66 -8.92
CA ASP A 255 -12.91 2.59 -8.34
C ASP A 255 -11.53 2.52 -9.01
N ASN A 256 -10.62 3.39 -8.57
CA ASN A 256 -9.20 3.32 -8.89
C ASN A 256 -8.61 2.05 -8.29
N ILE A 257 -7.70 1.40 -9.00
CA ILE A 257 -7.17 0.09 -8.64
C ILE A 257 -5.65 0.17 -8.54
N SER A 258 -5.14 0.01 -7.32
CA SER A 258 -3.71 -0.08 -7.04
C SER A 258 -3.33 -1.49 -6.61
N ILE A 259 -2.29 -2.04 -7.22
CA ILE A 259 -1.77 -3.38 -6.98
C ILE A 259 -0.25 -3.31 -6.89
N ILE A 260 0.33 -3.77 -5.79
CA ILE A 260 1.77 -4.05 -5.68
C ILE A 260 1.92 -5.50 -5.25
N LEU A 261 2.50 -6.32 -6.11
CA LEU A 261 2.92 -7.68 -5.78
C LEU A 261 4.43 -7.69 -5.53
N ALA A 262 4.85 -8.28 -4.42
CA ALA A 262 6.26 -8.45 -4.11
C ALA A 262 6.54 -9.89 -3.67
N ARG A 263 7.26 -10.64 -4.49
CA ARG A 263 7.75 -11.98 -4.16
C ARG A 263 9.07 -11.88 -3.42
N VAL A 264 9.17 -12.56 -2.30
CA VAL A 264 10.39 -12.64 -1.47
C VAL A 264 11.23 -13.83 -1.94
N LEU A 265 12.50 -13.58 -2.30
CA LEU A 265 13.46 -14.58 -2.77
C LEU A 265 14.50 -14.92 -1.70
#